data_108976b69e6a345118a8bdeb262e4457
#
_entry.id   108976b69e6a345118a8bdeb262e4457
#
_cell.length_a   1.000
_cell.length_b   1.000
_cell.length_c   1.000
_cell.angle_alpha   90.00
_cell.angle_beta   90.00
_cell.angle_gamma   90.00
#
_symmetry.space_group_name_H-M   'P 1'
#
loop_
_entity.id
_entity.type
_entity.pdbx_description
1 polymer ?
#
loop_
_entity_poly.entity_id
_entity_poly.type
_entity_poly.pdbx_seq_one_letter_code
_entity_poly.pdbx_strand_id
1 'polypeptide(L)'
;RALAMAKQSVRIGVILQSADTPFMKKVLNGIEDAKAEVERMGIEVIVKKLSGIDSVKVMDTMKKMRGSGCKGIAMVPVEDEELKKLIHEFVEEDIPVVTFNSDLEDSDRLCFVGQNALQSGKVAAGLMAEILPKGAKVQVISGYPSNQSHRNRSKGFISELNAVRKDVEILDIQYAYDDSKIAGKITEEMLKLHSDLRGVYLAASGTDGVCKVLKN
;
A
#
# COMPACT_ATOMS: atom_id res chain seq x y z
N ARG A 1 -20.84 8.66 48.23
CA ARG A 1 -21.34 8.57 46.83
C ARG A 1 -20.20 8.94 45.90
N ALA A 2 -19.38 7.95 45.48
CA ALA A 2 -18.41 8.12 44.42
C ALA A 2 -19.22 8.21 43.11
N LEU A 3 -19.24 9.40 42.48
CA LEU A 3 -19.66 9.51 41.09
C LEU A 3 -18.64 8.68 40.29
N ALA A 4 -19.08 7.55 39.75
CA ALA A 4 -18.38 6.91 38.69
C ALA A 4 -18.39 7.89 37.50
N MET A 5 -17.29 8.62 37.31
CA MET A 5 -17.04 9.31 36.05
C MET A 5 -16.99 8.22 35.02
N ALA A 6 -18.04 8.13 34.18
CA ALA A 6 -18.04 7.30 33.01
C ALA A 6 -16.79 7.73 32.20
N LYS A 7 -15.76 6.89 32.21
CA LYS A 7 -14.57 7.08 31.38
C LYS A 7 -15.08 7.09 29.95
N GLN A 8 -15.18 8.27 29.34
CA GLN A 8 -15.54 8.38 27.92
C GLN A 8 -14.52 7.52 27.15
N SER A 9 -14.96 6.41 26.57
CA SER A 9 -14.08 5.57 25.79
C SER A 9 -13.60 6.37 24.59
N VAL A 10 -12.27 6.46 24.41
CA VAL A 10 -11.67 7.08 23.23
C VAL A 10 -11.94 6.18 22.04
N ARG A 11 -12.47 6.74 20.96
CA ARG A 11 -12.69 6.01 19.70
C ARG A 11 -11.59 6.30 18.69
N ILE A 12 -11.05 5.26 18.08
CA ILE A 12 -10.08 5.35 16.99
C ILE A 12 -10.66 4.64 15.75
N GLY A 13 -10.65 5.35 14.62
CA GLY A 13 -11.04 4.79 13.34
C GLY A 13 -9.86 4.19 12.60
N VAL A 14 -10.05 3.01 11.99
CA VAL A 14 -9.05 2.38 11.12
C VAL A 14 -9.69 2.10 9.75
N ILE A 15 -9.07 2.57 8.67
CA ILE A 15 -9.57 2.43 7.30
C ILE A 15 -8.56 1.63 6.47
N LEU A 16 -8.97 0.46 5.99
CA LEU A 16 -8.18 -0.38 5.08
C LEU A 16 -8.76 -0.32 3.68
N GLN A 17 -7.91 -0.07 2.69
CA GLN A 17 -8.20 -0.25 1.27
C GLN A 17 -7.71 -1.60 0.78
N SER A 18 -8.25 -2.10 -0.32
CA SER A 18 -7.92 -3.43 -0.88
C SER A 18 -7.94 -4.56 0.15
N ALA A 19 -8.89 -4.49 1.10
CA ALA A 19 -8.96 -5.36 2.27
C ALA A 19 -9.08 -6.86 1.94
N ASP A 20 -9.49 -7.19 0.71
CA ASP A 20 -9.69 -8.56 0.24
C ASP A 20 -8.37 -9.24 -0.21
N THR A 21 -7.29 -8.47 -0.40
CA THR A 21 -6.01 -9.03 -0.84
C THR A 21 -5.34 -9.88 0.25
N PRO A 22 -4.56 -10.90 -0.11
CA PRO A 22 -3.87 -11.76 0.87
C PRO A 22 -2.94 -10.97 1.80
N PHE A 23 -2.29 -9.92 1.28
CA PHE A 23 -1.44 -9.05 2.07
C PHE A 23 -2.26 -8.25 3.12
N MET A 24 -3.33 -7.59 2.71
CA MET A 24 -4.15 -6.77 3.60
C MET A 24 -4.90 -7.60 4.65
N LYS A 25 -5.19 -8.87 4.38
CA LYS A 25 -5.69 -9.80 5.40
C LYS A 25 -4.71 -10.01 6.54
N LYS A 26 -3.39 -10.07 6.25
CA LYS A 26 -2.36 -10.15 7.30
C LYS A 26 -2.28 -8.86 8.11
N VAL A 27 -2.37 -7.70 7.44
CA VAL A 27 -2.43 -6.40 8.13
C VAL A 27 -3.66 -6.33 9.03
N LEU A 28 -4.83 -6.77 8.54
CA LEU A 28 -6.06 -6.82 9.32
C LEU A 28 -5.92 -7.69 10.59
N ASN A 29 -5.27 -8.85 10.49
CA ASN A 29 -5.04 -9.69 11.67
C ASN A 29 -4.23 -8.94 12.74
N GLY A 30 -3.16 -8.24 12.34
CA GLY A 30 -2.40 -7.41 13.28
C GLY A 30 -3.20 -6.26 13.89
N ILE A 31 -4.16 -5.69 13.14
CA ILE A 31 -5.07 -4.66 13.66
C ILE A 31 -6.04 -5.27 14.68
N GLU A 32 -6.60 -6.45 14.43
CA GLU A 32 -7.51 -7.13 15.36
C GLU A 32 -6.78 -7.55 16.66
N ASP A 33 -5.52 -7.98 16.55
CA ASP A 33 -4.68 -8.27 17.72
C ASP A 33 -4.43 -6.99 18.55
N ALA A 34 -4.01 -5.90 17.92
CA ALA A 34 -3.79 -4.61 18.58
C ALA A 34 -5.09 -4.05 19.17
N LYS A 35 -6.23 -4.21 18.48
CA LYS A 35 -7.55 -3.82 18.97
C LYS A 35 -7.86 -4.49 20.30
N ALA A 36 -7.69 -5.82 20.40
CA ALA A 36 -7.93 -6.56 21.63
C ALA A 36 -7.05 -6.09 22.80
N GLU A 37 -5.87 -5.57 22.50
CA GLU A 37 -4.96 -5.00 23.50
C GLU A 37 -5.44 -3.65 24.01
N VAL A 38 -5.74 -2.69 23.10
CA VAL A 38 -6.12 -1.33 23.47
C VAL A 38 -7.53 -1.23 24.03
N GLU A 39 -8.44 -2.14 23.70
CA GLU A 39 -9.78 -2.22 24.29
C GLU A 39 -9.73 -2.44 25.82
N ARG A 40 -8.72 -3.17 26.33
CA ARG A 40 -8.47 -3.31 27.77
C ARG A 40 -8.11 -2.00 28.45
N MET A 41 -7.62 -1.02 27.69
CA MET A 41 -7.30 0.33 28.16
C MET A 41 -8.50 1.29 28.06
N GLY A 42 -9.66 0.80 27.59
CA GLY A 42 -10.88 1.62 27.38
C GLY A 42 -10.89 2.38 26.06
N ILE A 43 -10.14 1.92 25.05
CA ILE A 43 -10.11 2.49 23.70
C ILE A 43 -10.96 1.60 22.78
N GLU A 44 -11.95 2.19 22.13
CA GLU A 44 -12.79 1.50 21.11
C GLU A 44 -12.16 1.68 19.73
N VAL A 45 -11.90 0.58 19.02
CA VAL A 45 -11.35 0.62 17.64
C VAL A 45 -12.42 0.23 16.62
N ILE A 46 -12.73 1.15 15.71
CA ILE A 46 -13.71 0.98 14.63
C ILE A 46 -12.97 0.71 13.32
N VAL A 47 -13.03 -0.53 12.82
CA VAL A 47 -12.35 -0.91 11.56
C VAL A 47 -13.33 -0.85 10.39
N LYS A 48 -12.97 -0.16 9.31
CA LYS A 48 -13.69 -0.12 8.04
C LYS A 48 -12.83 -0.68 6.93
N LYS A 49 -13.39 -1.65 6.22
CA LYS A 49 -12.78 -2.39 5.11
C LYS A 49 -13.38 -1.88 3.81
N LEU A 50 -12.54 -1.42 2.89
CA LEU A 50 -12.94 -0.94 1.57
C LEU A 50 -12.36 -1.88 0.51
N SER A 51 -13.16 -2.21 -0.48
CA SER A 51 -12.72 -2.95 -1.66
C SER A 51 -12.05 -2.00 -2.65
N GLY A 52 -10.91 -2.41 -3.21
CA GLY A 52 -10.12 -1.61 -4.16
C GLY A 52 -9.49 -0.38 -3.51
N ILE A 53 -9.11 0.58 -4.37
CA ILE A 53 -8.47 1.85 -4.00
C ILE A 53 -9.36 2.99 -4.52
N ASP A 54 -9.89 3.83 -3.59
CA ASP A 54 -10.87 4.86 -3.91
C ASP A 54 -10.83 5.98 -2.86
N SER A 55 -10.33 7.16 -3.27
CA SER A 55 -10.19 8.32 -2.38
C SER A 55 -11.53 8.84 -1.85
N VAL A 56 -12.57 8.83 -2.70
CA VAL A 56 -13.92 9.30 -2.31
C VAL A 56 -14.47 8.45 -1.18
N LYS A 57 -14.36 7.13 -1.29
CA LYS A 57 -14.81 6.21 -0.23
C LYS A 57 -14.00 6.38 1.06
N VAL A 58 -12.70 6.64 0.96
CA VAL A 58 -11.86 6.93 2.13
C VAL A 58 -12.33 8.20 2.82
N MET A 59 -12.49 9.31 2.07
CA MET A 59 -12.94 10.59 2.60
C MET A 59 -14.33 10.50 3.23
N ASP A 60 -15.29 9.83 2.58
CA ASP A 60 -16.63 9.61 3.13
C ASP A 60 -16.58 8.79 4.43
N THR A 61 -15.70 7.79 4.49
CA THR A 61 -15.52 6.98 5.69
C THR A 61 -14.90 7.78 6.82
N MET A 62 -13.88 8.61 6.54
CA MET A 62 -13.30 9.54 7.51
C MET A 62 -14.36 10.48 8.11
N LYS A 63 -15.16 11.13 7.25
CA LYS A 63 -16.25 12.04 7.67
C LYS A 63 -17.28 11.33 8.57
N LYS A 64 -17.65 10.09 8.23
CA LYS A 64 -18.56 9.26 9.06
C LYS A 64 -17.92 8.92 10.42
N MET A 65 -16.62 8.60 10.45
CA MET A 65 -15.91 8.32 11.69
C MET A 65 -15.80 9.57 12.58
N ARG A 66 -15.51 10.75 12.01
CA ARG A 66 -15.59 12.04 12.72
C ARG A 66 -16.97 12.25 13.32
N GLY A 67 -18.03 12.09 12.53
CA GLY A 67 -19.41 12.23 13.00
C GLY A 67 -19.82 11.21 14.08
N SER A 68 -19.16 10.06 14.16
CA SER A 68 -19.36 9.05 15.22
C SER A 68 -18.47 9.28 16.46
N GLY A 69 -17.71 10.37 16.49
CA GLY A 69 -16.91 10.78 17.65
C GLY A 69 -15.53 10.11 17.74
N CYS A 70 -14.96 9.61 16.62
CA CYS A 70 -13.56 9.17 16.59
C CYS A 70 -12.62 10.35 16.91
N LYS A 71 -11.62 10.08 17.74
CA LYS A 71 -10.59 11.02 18.20
C LYS A 71 -9.22 10.80 17.56
N GLY A 72 -9.14 9.92 16.61
CA GLY A 72 -7.97 9.64 15.79
C GLY A 72 -8.32 8.71 14.65
N ILE A 73 -7.61 8.84 13.54
CA ILE A 73 -7.80 8.00 12.34
C ILE A 73 -6.45 7.38 11.95
N ALA A 74 -6.44 6.07 11.73
CA ALA A 74 -5.36 5.37 11.03
C ALA A 74 -5.88 4.87 9.69
N MET A 75 -5.17 5.11 8.58
CA MET A 75 -5.65 4.73 7.27
C MET A 75 -4.56 4.37 6.26
N VAL A 76 -4.94 3.55 5.27
CA VAL A 76 -4.19 3.40 4.03
C VAL A 76 -4.67 4.48 3.06
N PRO A 77 -3.86 5.49 2.75
CA PRO A 77 -4.27 6.58 1.87
C PRO A 77 -4.11 6.22 0.39
N VAL A 78 -4.61 7.10 -0.44
CA VAL A 78 -4.34 7.18 -1.88
C VAL A 78 -3.93 8.62 -2.22
N GLU A 79 -3.12 8.81 -3.24
CA GLU A 79 -2.70 10.15 -3.68
C GLU A 79 -3.90 10.94 -4.19
N ASP A 80 -4.30 11.96 -3.44
CA ASP A 80 -5.44 12.80 -3.75
C ASP A 80 -5.33 14.13 -2.96
N GLU A 81 -5.39 15.27 -3.65
CA GLU A 81 -5.25 16.58 -3.02
C GLU A 81 -6.42 16.93 -2.09
N GLU A 82 -7.64 16.46 -2.41
CA GLU A 82 -8.80 16.68 -1.52
C GLU A 82 -8.67 15.85 -0.24
N LEU A 83 -8.03 14.67 -0.32
CA LEU A 83 -7.72 13.88 0.86
C LEU A 83 -6.69 14.59 1.75
N LYS A 84 -5.67 15.25 1.17
CA LYS A 84 -4.71 16.06 1.95
C LYS A 84 -5.41 17.21 2.68
N LYS A 85 -6.30 17.93 1.99
CA LYS A 85 -7.12 19.00 2.60
C LYS A 85 -8.00 18.47 3.73
N LEU A 86 -8.63 17.31 3.53
CA LEU A 86 -9.45 16.69 4.58
C LEU A 86 -8.60 16.28 5.79
N ILE A 87 -7.38 15.79 5.59
CA ILE A 87 -6.47 15.51 6.71
C ILE A 87 -6.14 16.78 7.48
N HIS A 88 -5.86 17.89 6.78
CA HIS A 88 -5.65 19.20 7.40
C HIS A 88 -6.83 19.60 8.29
N GLU A 89 -8.07 19.51 7.77
CA GLU A 89 -9.30 19.80 8.55
C GLU A 89 -9.38 18.94 9.82
N PHE A 90 -9.04 17.64 9.74
CA PHE A 90 -9.06 16.75 10.91
C PHE A 90 -8.04 17.16 11.97
N VAL A 91 -6.84 17.54 11.54
CA VAL A 91 -5.77 17.98 12.44
C VAL A 91 -6.16 19.30 13.14
N GLU A 92 -6.76 20.26 12.41
CA GLU A 92 -7.28 21.50 12.98
C GLU A 92 -8.41 21.27 14.03
N GLU A 93 -9.11 20.13 13.92
CA GLU A 93 -10.13 19.70 14.89
C GLU A 93 -9.54 18.81 16.02
N ASP A 94 -8.24 18.77 16.22
CA ASP A 94 -7.54 17.90 17.18
C ASP A 94 -7.82 16.39 16.96
N ILE A 95 -8.04 15.98 15.71
CA ILE A 95 -8.19 14.56 15.32
C ILE A 95 -6.95 14.13 14.53
N PRO A 96 -5.92 13.59 15.17
CA PRO A 96 -4.70 13.17 14.50
C PRO A 96 -4.97 12.06 13.48
N VAL A 97 -4.27 12.13 12.35
CA VAL A 97 -4.33 11.12 11.28
C VAL A 97 -2.96 10.44 11.16
N VAL A 98 -2.96 9.12 11.15
CA VAL A 98 -1.79 8.28 10.89
C VAL A 98 -1.99 7.54 9.58
N THR A 99 -1.01 7.57 8.69
CA THR A 99 -1.01 6.75 7.49
C THR A 99 -0.21 5.46 7.71
N PHE A 100 -0.62 4.36 7.10
CA PHE A 100 0.12 3.10 7.18
C PHE A 100 0.09 2.32 5.86
N ASN A 101 1.08 1.44 5.66
CA ASN A 101 1.31 0.64 4.46
C ASN A 101 1.65 1.46 3.20
N SER A 102 0.85 2.44 2.85
CA SER A 102 1.15 3.49 1.87
C SER A 102 1.15 4.85 2.57
N ASP A 103 1.96 5.77 2.08
CA ASP A 103 2.04 7.11 2.64
C ASP A 103 1.29 8.13 1.76
N LEU A 104 1.05 9.31 2.32
CA LEU A 104 0.60 10.51 1.64
C LEU A 104 1.52 11.65 2.07
N GLU A 105 2.62 11.81 1.33
CA GLU A 105 3.60 12.88 1.59
C GLU A 105 2.94 14.25 1.43
N ASP A 106 3.52 15.26 2.06
CA ASP A 106 3.02 16.65 2.05
C ASP A 106 1.57 16.79 2.56
N SER A 107 1.15 15.92 3.48
CA SER A 107 -0.08 16.03 4.26
C SER A 107 0.24 16.26 5.74
N ASP A 108 -0.70 16.86 6.49
CA ASP A 108 -0.52 17.15 7.93
C ASP A 108 -0.72 15.91 8.82
N ARG A 109 -0.53 14.71 8.26
CA ARG A 109 -0.58 13.48 9.05
C ARG A 109 0.45 13.49 10.18
N LEU A 110 0.07 12.92 11.33
CA LEU A 110 0.95 12.82 12.49
C LEU A 110 2.23 12.01 12.21
N CYS A 111 2.09 10.86 11.55
CA CYS A 111 3.21 10.02 11.11
C CYS A 111 2.77 9.00 10.06
N PHE A 112 3.77 8.37 9.43
CA PHE A 112 3.62 7.21 8.57
C PHE A 112 4.21 5.96 9.25
N VAL A 113 3.48 4.85 9.18
CA VAL A 113 3.93 3.54 9.64
C VAL A 113 3.99 2.57 8.47
N GLY A 114 5.20 2.27 8.02
CA GLY A 114 5.38 1.40 6.85
C GLY A 114 6.82 1.23 6.42
N GLN A 115 6.98 0.54 5.29
CA GLN A 115 8.29 0.31 4.68
C GLN A 115 8.70 1.52 3.83
N ASN A 116 9.99 1.85 3.81
CA ASN A 116 10.52 2.75 2.80
C ASN A 116 10.43 2.07 1.42
N ALA A 117 9.38 2.41 0.68
CA ALA A 117 9.05 1.77 -0.59
C ALA A 117 10.12 1.99 -1.67
N LEU A 118 10.71 3.19 -1.71
CA LEU A 118 11.80 3.50 -2.64
C LEU A 118 13.02 2.62 -2.39
N GLN A 119 13.45 2.52 -1.13
CA GLN A 119 14.57 1.69 -0.74
C GLN A 119 14.30 0.20 -0.97
N SER A 120 13.07 -0.25 -0.73
CA SER A 120 12.64 -1.62 -1.03
C SER A 120 12.81 -1.97 -2.51
N GLY A 121 12.42 -1.05 -3.41
CA GLY A 121 12.64 -1.21 -4.85
C GLY A 121 14.13 -1.30 -5.21
N LYS A 122 14.96 -0.43 -4.62
CA LYS A 122 16.42 -0.45 -4.83
C LYS A 122 17.04 -1.77 -4.39
N VAL A 123 16.68 -2.28 -3.23
CA VAL A 123 17.18 -3.58 -2.73
C VAL A 123 16.80 -4.72 -3.69
N ALA A 124 15.56 -4.74 -4.16
CA ALA A 124 15.10 -5.74 -5.14
C ALA A 124 15.90 -5.65 -6.46
N ALA A 125 16.18 -4.44 -6.92
CA ALA A 125 17.00 -4.22 -8.12
C ALA A 125 18.44 -4.70 -7.95
N GLY A 126 19.06 -4.41 -6.81
CA GLY A 126 20.40 -4.89 -6.49
C GLY A 126 20.48 -6.42 -6.50
N LEU A 127 19.53 -7.10 -5.86
CA LEU A 127 19.47 -8.56 -5.88
C LEU A 127 19.25 -9.12 -7.30
N MET A 128 18.36 -8.49 -8.07
CA MET A 128 18.09 -8.92 -9.46
C MET A 128 19.32 -8.68 -10.36
N ALA A 129 20.06 -7.62 -10.15
CA ALA A 129 21.27 -7.29 -10.90
C ALA A 129 22.33 -8.40 -10.84
N GLU A 130 22.44 -9.08 -9.69
CA GLU A 130 23.42 -10.17 -9.47
C GLU A 130 23.06 -11.46 -10.23
N ILE A 131 21.78 -11.69 -10.50
CA ILE A 131 21.31 -12.96 -11.09
C ILE A 131 20.97 -12.85 -12.58
N LEU A 132 20.77 -11.63 -13.10
CA LEU A 132 20.41 -11.43 -14.51
C LEU A 132 21.59 -11.71 -15.44
N PRO A 133 21.39 -12.47 -16.54
CA PRO A 133 22.38 -12.60 -17.59
C PRO A 133 22.64 -11.25 -18.28
N LYS A 134 23.75 -11.17 -19.01
CA LYS A 134 24.09 -9.98 -19.80
C LYS A 134 23.06 -9.74 -20.89
N GLY A 135 22.65 -8.47 -21.06
CA GLY A 135 21.69 -8.04 -22.08
C GLY A 135 20.26 -8.53 -21.84
N ALA A 136 19.93 -8.87 -20.59
CA ALA A 136 18.58 -9.33 -20.24
C ALA A 136 17.53 -8.22 -20.39
N LYS A 137 16.28 -8.62 -20.65
CA LYS A 137 15.10 -7.75 -20.49
C LYS A 137 14.38 -8.04 -19.19
N VAL A 138 13.83 -7.00 -18.58
CA VAL A 138 13.09 -7.07 -17.31
C VAL A 138 11.74 -6.37 -17.48
N GLN A 139 10.66 -7.08 -17.13
CA GLN A 139 9.32 -6.50 -17.02
C GLN A 139 9.06 -6.02 -15.61
N VAL A 140 8.59 -4.79 -15.45
CA VAL A 140 8.05 -4.25 -14.19
C VAL A 140 6.53 -4.33 -14.22
N ILE A 141 5.94 -5.04 -13.26
CA ILE A 141 4.49 -5.10 -13.07
C ILE A 141 4.16 -4.40 -11.75
N SER A 142 3.32 -3.36 -11.81
CA SER A 142 2.91 -2.55 -10.68
C SER A 142 1.42 -2.74 -10.36
N GLY A 143 0.98 -2.24 -9.21
CA GLY A 143 -0.43 -2.24 -8.83
C GLY A 143 -1.16 -0.99 -9.36
N TYR A 144 -1.66 -0.15 -8.45
CA TYR A 144 -2.36 1.08 -8.80
C TYR A 144 -1.39 2.25 -9.02
N PRO A 145 -1.51 3.01 -10.12
CA PRO A 145 -0.70 4.22 -10.34
C PRO A 145 -0.88 5.29 -9.25
N SER A 146 -2.07 5.38 -8.65
CA SER A 146 -2.39 6.32 -7.56
C SER A 146 -1.86 5.88 -6.19
N ASN A 147 -1.30 4.67 -6.06
CA ASN A 147 -0.69 4.21 -4.80
C ASN A 147 0.79 4.60 -4.76
N GLN A 148 1.15 5.47 -3.82
CA GLN A 148 2.51 5.98 -3.68
C GLN A 148 3.55 4.85 -3.43
N SER A 149 3.23 3.85 -2.61
CA SER A 149 4.14 2.74 -2.35
C SER A 149 4.45 1.94 -3.61
N HIS A 150 3.45 1.72 -4.49
CA HIS A 150 3.65 1.03 -5.77
C HIS A 150 4.55 1.85 -6.70
N ARG A 151 4.30 3.17 -6.81
CA ARG A 151 5.14 4.07 -7.60
C ARG A 151 6.58 4.11 -7.09
N ASN A 152 6.75 4.28 -5.77
CA ASN A 152 8.07 4.41 -5.16
C ASN A 152 8.88 3.11 -5.27
N ARG A 153 8.26 1.93 -5.12
CA ARG A 153 8.93 0.65 -5.38
C ARG A 153 9.37 0.52 -6.83
N SER A 154 8.50 0.81 -7.78
CA SER A 154 8.84 0.78 -9.21
C SER A 154 9.95 1.77 -9.54
N LYS A 155 9.86 3.02 -9.04
CA LYS A 155 10.88 4.06 -9.22
C LYS A 155 12.23 3.64 -8.63
N GLY A 156 12.23 3.12 -7.40
CA GLY A 156 13.45 2.65 -6.74
C GLY A 156 14.10 1.51 -7.50
N PHE A 157 13.30 0.54 -7.97
CA PHE A 157 13.79 -0.59 -8.76
C PHE A 157 14.41 -0.13 -10.09
N ILE A 158 13.68 0.67 -10.87
CA ILE A 158 14.12 1.14 -12.19
C ILE A 158 15.40 1.99 -12.06
N SER A 159 15.41 2.93 -11.10
CA SER A 159 16.55 3.82 -10.92
C SER A 159 17.82 3.07 -10.54
N GLU A 160 17.71 2.10 -9.64
CA GLU A 160 18.86 1.32 -9.18
C GLU A 160 19.34 0.35 -10.26
N LEU A 161 18.44 -0.41 -10.90
CA LEU A 161 18.84 -1.35 -11.95
C LEU A 161 19.52 -0.65 -13.12
N ASN A 162 18.99 0.50 -13.55
CA ASN A 162 19.61 1.34 -14.57
C ASN A 162 20.96 1.94 -14.15
N ALA A 163 21.20 2.12 -12.86
CA ALA A 163 22.47 2.62 -12.35
C ALA A 163 23.56 1.55 -12.39
N VAL A 164 23.22 0.31 -12.00
CA VAL A 164 24.20 -0.78 -11.82
C VAL A 164 24.33 -1.71 -13.03
N ARG A 165 23.33 -1.79 -13.91
CA ARG A 165 23.30 -2.68 -15.09
C ARG A 165 22.88 -1.91 -16.35
N LYS A 166 23.85 -1.28 -17.00
CA LYS A 166 23.64 -0.53 -18.26
C LYS A 166 23.30 -1.40 -19.47
N ASP A 167 23.53 -2.67 -19.36
CA ASP A 167 23.30 -3.69 -20.38
C ASP A 167 21.90 -4.32 -20.29
N VAL A 168 21.14 -4.03 -19.24
CA VAL A 168 19.78 -4.56 -19.03
C VAL A 168 18.73 -3.55 -19.56
N GLU A 169 17.80 -4.05 -20.34
CA GLU A 169 16.64 -3.28 -20.82
C GLU A 169 15.45 -3.47 -19.87
N ILE A 170 14.92 -2.36 -19.34
CA ILE A 170 13.70 -2.38 -18.54
C ILE A 170 12.54 -1.98 -19.42
N LEU A 171 11.56 -2.85 -19.56
CA LEU A 171 10.34 -2.61 -20.33
C LEU A 171 9.39 -1.65 -19.60
N ASP A 172 8.45 -1.06 -20.34
CA ASP A 172 7.45 -0.16 -19.78
C ASP A 172 6.64 -0.80 -18.68
N ILE A 173 6.34 -0.02 -17.63
CA ILE A 173 5.57 -0.51 -16.49
C ILE A 173 4.18 -0.94 -16.93
N GLN A 174 3.81 -2.17 -16.59
CA GLN A 174 2.44 -2.67 -16.74
C GLN A 174 1.72 -2.63 -15.39
N TYR A 175 0.39 -2.38 -15.41
CA TYR A 175 -0.41 -2.25 -14.20
C TYR A 175 -1.38 -3.41 -14.05
N ALA A 176 -1.24 -4.16 -12.97
CA ALA A 176 -2.09 -5.32 -12.67
C ALA A 176 -3.19 -5.04 -11.62
N TYR A 177 -3.24 -3.83 -11.06
CA TYR A 177 -4.27 -3.39 -10.09
C TYR A 177 -4.46 -4.34 -8.90
N ASP A 178 -3.38 -4.93 -8.42
CA ASP A 178 -3.34 -5.95 -7.37
C ASP A 178 -4.09 -7.27 -7.72
N ASP A 179 -4.44 -7.47 -8.98
CA ASP A 179 -5.13 -8.67 -9.47
C ASP A 179 -4.14 -9.72 -10.00
N SER A 180 -4.16 -10.92 -9.39
CA SER A 180 -3.28 -12.03 -9.79
C SER A 180 -3.53 -12.55 -11.20
N LYS A 181 -4.78 -12.49 -11.71
CA LYS A 181 -5.09 -12.96 -13.06
C LYS A 181 -4.54 -11.97 -14.09
N ILE A 182 -4.68 -10.67 -13.83
CA ILE A 182 -4.14 -9.62 -14.70
C ILE A 182 -2.61 -9.70 -14.70
N ALA A 183 -1.97 -9.84 -13.54
CA ALA A 183 -0.52 -9.99 -13.45
C ALA A 183 -0.01 -11.23 -14.22
N GLY A 184 -0.70 -12.35 -14.12
CA GLY A 184 -0.40 -13.55 -14.87
C GLY A 184 -0.54 -13.34 -16.39
N LYS A 185 -1.65 -12.72 -16.83
CA LYS A 185 -1.87 -12.40 -18.25
C LYS A 185 -0.79 -11.49 -18.83
N ILE A 186 -0.44 -10.42 -18.11
CA ILE A 186 0.68 -9.54 -18.51
C ILE A 186 1.98 -10.35 -18.66
N THR A 187 2.29 -11.21 -17.68
CA THR A 187 3.51 -12.05 -17.72
C THR A 187 3.51 -12.96 -18.95
N GLU A 188 2.40 -13.63 -19.23
CA GLU A 188 2.26 -14.52 -20.42
C GLU A 188 2.44 -13.76 -21.73
N GLU A 189 1.83 -12.57 -21.85
CA GLU A 189 1.95 -11.72 -23.04
C GLU A 189 3.40 -11.24 -23.22
N MET A 190 4.06 -10.80 -22.15
CA MET A 190 5.44 -10.32 -22.23
C MET A 190 6.43 -11.45 -22.56
N LEU A 191 6.22 -12.67 -22.07
CA LEU A 191 7.04 -13.82 -22.45
C LEU A 191 6.89 -14.19 -23.94
N LYS A 192 5.70 -14.01 -24.51
CA LYS A 192 5.46 -14.23 -25.94
C LYS A 192 6.08 -13.16 -26.82
N LEU A 193 6.06 -11.90 -26.37
CA LEU A 193 6.59 -10.76 -27.12
C LEU A 193 8.11 -10.65 -27.04
N HIS A 194 8.71 -11.07 -25.93
CA HIS A 194 10.12 -10.92 -25.63
C HIS A 194 10.75 -12.25 -25.24
N SER A 195 11.30 -12.98 -26.22
CA SER A 195 11.99 -14.27 -26.00
C SER A 195 13.26 -14.13 -25.12
N ASP A 196 13.77 -12.91 -24.99
CA ASP A 196 14.92 -12.48 -24.18
C ASP A 196 14.51 -11.90 -22.82
N LEU A 197 13.23 -11.98 -22.42
CA LEU A 197 12.78 -11.64 -21.07
C LEU A 197 13.41 -12.61 -20.05
N ARG A 198 14.09 -12.09 -19.05
CA ARG A 198 14.80 -12.89 -18.02
C ARG A 198 14.43 -12.50 -16.59
N GLY A 199 13.68 -11.42 -16.40
CA GLY A 199 13.25 -10.97 -15.09
C GLY A 199 11.86 -10.35 -15.11
N VAL A 200 11.11 -10.60 -14.03
CA VAL A 200 9.84 -9.92 -13.74
C VAL A 200 9.95 -9.35 -12.33
N TYR A 201 9.81 -8.05 -12.21
CA TYR A 201 9.68 -7.39 -10.91
C TYR A 201 8.24 -7.03 -10.63
N LEU A 202 7.70 -7.56 -9.56
CA LEU A 202 6.34 -7.27 -9.11
C LEU A 202 6.36 -6.31 -7.93
N ALA A 203 5.99 -5.05 -8.17
CA ALA A 203 6.02 -3.98 -7.16
C ALA A 203 4.80 -3.97 -6.23
N ALA A 204 3.82 -4.85 -6.48
CA ALA A 204 2.53 -4.91 -5.80
C ALA A 204 2.05 -6.35 -5.61
N SER A 205 0.74 -6.57 -5.38
CA SER A 205 0.15 -7.91 -5.32
C SER A 205 0.10 -8.57 -6.71
N GLY A 206 -0.11 -9.90 -6.75
CA GLY A 206 -0.25 -10.66 -8.01
C GLY A 206 0.76 -11.79 -8.19
N THR A 207 1.59 -12.06 -7.17
CA THR A 207 2.67 -13.08 -7.22
C THR A 207 2.17 -14.45 -7.66
N ASP A 208 0.99 -14.88 -7.19
CA ASP A 208 0.43 -16.21 -7.55
C ASP A 208 0.17 -16.33 -9.05
N GLY A 209 -0.31 -15.25 -9.68
CA GLY A 209 -0.55 -15.23 -11.13
C GLY A 209 0.73 -15.31 -11.93
N VAL A 210 1.72 -14.49 -11.56
CA VAL A 210 3.06 -14.49 -12.20
C VAL A 210 3.72 -15.86 -12.05
N CYS A 211 3.80 -16.39 -10.82
CA CYS A 211 4.44 -17.68 -10.54
C CYS A 211 3.76 -18.84 -11.26
N LYS A 212 2.44 -18.81 -11.43
CA LYS A 212 1.71 -19.84 -12.17
C LYS A 212 2.13 -19.88 -13.65
N VAL A 213 2.32 -18.72 -14.27
CA VAL A 213 2.76 -18.63 -15.67
C VAL A 213 4.21 -19.08 -15.82
N LEU A 214 5.10 -18.68 -14.90
CA LEU A 214 6.54 -19.01 -14.98
C LEU A 214 6.84 -20.49 -14.70
N LYS A 215 5.90 -21.26 -14.13
CA LYS A 215 6.06 -22.71 -13.86
C LYS A 215 5.66 -23.60 -15.04
N ASN A 216 4.94 -23.07 -16.03
CA ASN A 216 4.50 -23.78 -17.23
C ASN A 216 5.46 -23.50 -18.40
#